data_d4d66c811939dad1a2ced6611fe8aad4
#
_entry.id   d4d66c811939dad1a2ced6611fe8aad4
#
_cell.length_a   1.000
_cell.length_b   1.000
_cell.length_c   1.000
_cell.angle_alpha   90.00
_cell.angle_beta   90.00
_cell.angle_gamma   90.00
#
_symmetry.space_group_name_H-M   'P 1'
#
loop_
_entity.id
_entity.type
_entity.pdbx_description
1 polymer ?
#
loop_
_entity_poly.entity_id
_entity_poly.type
_entity_poly.pdbx_seq_one_letter_code
_entity_poly.pdbx_strand_id
1 'polypeptide(L)'
;MLDKTKSQTGAAKPLAELPLRLHHQAFCVKDQERNRQFIEDVLGIPLTATWCERVFRPEVGREVDYCHTFYEFADGGALAFFQFADDEAYEKNKAIVQEVGGSLHSAFKVTQQTFDEIKQRCETHKVPVRVIDHGYCVSMYLKSPDDMKLEFTVDAPNVEQIAAMRRKDAHSELARWLAGDRHTNNGDRPH
;
A
#
# COMPACT_ATOMS: atom_id res chain seq x y z
N MET A 1 -12.48 -20.25 10.72
CA MET A 1 -11.11 -20.63 11.14
C MET A 1 -10.59 -21.69 10.18
N LEU A 2 -9.44 -21.43 9.55
CA LEU A 2 -8.78 -22.47 8.73
C LEU A 2 -8.23 -23.56 9.64
N ASP A 3 -8.53 -24.82 9.32
CA ASP A 3 -8.07 -25.98 10.08
C ASP A 3 -6.56 -26.15 9.88
N LYS A 4 -5.78 -25.90 10.94
CA LYS A 4 -4.31 -26.02 10.92
C LYS A 4 -3.81 -27.47 10.86
N THR A 5 -4.70 -28.46 10.98
CA THR A 5 -4.31 -29.88 10.99
C THR A 5 -4.27 -30.52 9.61
N LYS A 6 -4.81 -29.88 8.59
CA LYS A 6 -4.73 -30.36 7.21
C LYS A 6 -3.46 -29.85 6.55
N SER A 7 -2.38 -30.59 6.67
CA SER A 7 -1.24 -30.51 5.75
C SER A 7 -1.73 -30.87 4.35
N GLN A 8 -2.03 -29.87 3.52
CA GLN A 8 -2.27 -30.12 2.11
C GLN A 8 -0.92 -30.43 1.45
N THR A 9 -0.68 -31.69 1.16
CA THR A 9 0.52 -32.21 0.48
C THR A 9 0.51 -31.94 -1.04
N GLY A 10 -0.41 -31.11 -1.55
CA GLY A 10 -0.47 -30.68 -2.94
C GLY A 10 -0.50 -29.17 -3.06
N ALA A 11 0.24 -28.61 -4.01
CA ALA A 11 0.13 -27.19 -4.34
C ALA A 11 -1.32 -26.85 -4.72
N ALA A 12 -1.90 -25.82 -4.09
CA ALA A 12 -3.23 -25.36 -4.43
C ALA A 12 -3.29 -24.98 -5.92
N LYS A 13 -4.36 -25.42 -6.60
CA LYS A 13 -4.57 -25.03 -8.00
C LYS A 13 -4.90 -23.53 -8.03
N PRO A 14 -4.17 -22.72 -8.78
CA PRO A 14 -4.50 -21.30 -8.95
C PRO A 14 -5.90 -21.13 -9.56
N LEU A 15 -6.48 -19.93 -9.41
CA LEU A 15 -7.67 -19.54 -10.17
C LEU A 15 -7.40 -19.65 -11.66
N ALA A 16 -8.42 -19.98 -12.45
CA ALA A 16 -8.33 -20.03 -13.91
C ALA A 16 -8.00 -18.64 -14.50
N GLU A 17 -8.57 -17.59 -13.88
CA GLU A 17 -8.25 -16.20 -14.16
C GLU A 17 -7.89 -15.50 -12.84
N LEU A 18 -6.72 -14.88 -12.80
CA LEU A 18 -6.28 -14.11 -11.64
C LEU A 18 -6.94 -12.73 -11.62
N PRO A 19 -7.09 -12.09 -10.42
CA PRO A 19 -7.47 -10.69 -10.34
C PRO A 19 -6.54 -9.84 -11.21
N LEU A 20 -7.11 -8.91 -11.98
CA LEU A 20 -6.35 -8.12 -12.96
C LEU A 20 -5.39 -7.13 -12.29
N ARG A 21 -5.86 -6.45 -11.22
CA ARG A 21 -5.11 -5.45 -10.46
C ARG A 21 -5.82 -5.13 -9.14
N LEU A 22 -5.17 -4.37 -8.28
CA LEU A 22 -5.86 -3.74 -7.16
C LEU A 22 -6.78 -2.63 -7.70
N HIS A 23 -8.09 -2.70 -7.43
CA HIS A 23 -9.03 -1.66 -7.88
C HIS A 23 -8.78 -0.35 -7.13
N HIS A 24 -8.81 -0.37 -5.81
CA HIS A 24 -8.40 0.74 -4.97
C HIS A 24 -8.05 0.25 -3.57
N GLN A 25 -7.28 1.07 -2.86
CA GLN A 25 -7.05 0.95 -1.42
C GLN A 25 -7.60 2.19 -0.73
N ALA A 26 -8.49 1.99 0.25
CA ALA A 26 -9.18 3.09 0.91
C ALA A 26 -8.63 3.36 2.31
N PHE A 27 -8.55 4.64 2.66
CA PHE A 27 -8.11 5.17 3.94
C PHE A 27 -9.12 6.19 4.47
N CYS A 28 -9.10 6.41 5.79
CA CYS A 28 -9.85 7.48 6.41
C CYS A 28 -8.92 8.68 6.67
N VAL A 29 -9.33 9.87 6.25
CA VAL A 29 -8.62 11.13 6.47
C VAL A 29 -9.48 12.12 7.23
N LYS A 30 -8.84 13.02 7.96
CA LYS A 30 -9.55 14.06 8.72
C LYS A 30 -10.06 15.18 7.83
N ASP A 31 -9.31 15.52 6.77
CA ASP A 31 -9.55 16.68 5.93
C ASP A 31 -9.20 16.35 4.47
N GLN A 32 -10.21 16.35 3.60
CA GLN A 32 -10.04 16.04 2.17
C GLN A 32 -9.22 17.11 1.43
N GLU A 33 -9.31 18.38 1.79
CA GLU A 33 -8.53 19.41 1.09
C GLU A 33 -7.04 19.30 1.44
N ARG A 34 -6.71 19.07 2.71
CA ARG A 34 -5.33 18.81 3.13
C ARG A 34 -4.77 17.56 2.46
N ASN A 35 -5.60 16.52 2.34
CA ASN A 35 -5.23 15.29 1.63
C ASN A 35 -5.05 15.54 0.13
N ARG A 36 -5.95 16.31 -0.51
CA ARG A 36 -5.83 16.70 -1.92
C ARG A 36 -4.51 17.42 -2.19
N GLN A 37 -4.20 18.44 -1.40
CA GLN A 37 -2.93 19.17 -1.52
C GLN A 37 -1.74 18.21 -1.44
N PHE A 38 -1.76 17.26 -0.51
CA PHE A 38 -0.70 16.28 -0.40
C PHE A 38 -0.63 15.35 -1.63
N ILE A 39 -1.76 14.77 -2.06
CA ILE A 39 -1.76 13.79 -3.15
C ILE A 39 -1.57 14.46 -4.52
N GLU A 40 -2.21 15.58 -4.81
CA GLU A 40 -2.07 16.28 -6.10
C GLU A 40 -0.85 17.20 -6.15
N ASP A 41 -0.69 18.10 -5.16
CA ASP A 41 0.32 19.15 -5.28
C ASP A 41 1.72 18.60 -4.92
N VAL A 42 1.83 17.68 -3.95
CA VAL A 42 3.11 17.06 -3.57
C VAL A 42 3.41 15.82 -4.42
N LEU A 43 2.50 14.83 -4.45
CA LEU A 43 2.78 13.56 -5.15
C LEU A 43 2.49 13.60 -6.66
N GLY A 44 1.68 14.55 -7.13
CA GLY A 44 1.32 14.69 -8.54
C GLY A 44 0.32 13.63 -9.04
N ILE A 45 -0.41 12.98 -8.15
CA ILE A 45 -1.41 11.95 -8.49
C ILE A 45 -2.78 12.63 -8.60
N PRO A 46 -3.45 12.63 -9.78
CA PRO A 46 -4.64 13.43 -10.00
C PRO A 46 -5.88 12.90 -9.26
N LEU A 47 -6.71 13.82 -8.75
CA LEU A 47 -8.08 13.52 -8.32
C LEU A 47 -8.96 13.23 -9.54
N THR A 48 -9.55 12.04 -9.60
CA THR A 48 -10.37 11.59 -10.74
C THR A 48 -11.84 11.40 -10.41
N ALA A 49 -12.19 11.20 -9.14
CA ALA A 49 -13.59 11.09 -8.72
C ALA A 49 -13.79 11.54 -7.28
N THR A 50 -14.96 12.13 -7.03
CA THR A 50 -15.45 12.49 -5.69
C THR A 50 -16.91 12.06 -5.57
N TRP A 51 -17.20 11.22 -4.56
CA TRP A 51 -18.55 10.77 -4.24
C TRP A 51 -18.93 11.27 -2.86
N CYS A 52 -20.13 11.83 -2.73
CA CYS A 52 -20.69 12.26 -1.45
C CYS A 52 -21.96 11.44 -1.21
N GLU A 53 -21.99 10.72 -0.10
CA GLU A 53 -23.04 9.76 0.19
C GLU A 53 -23.44 9.80 1.66
N ARG A 54 -24.61 9.26 1.97
CA ARG A 54 -25.10 9.02 3.33
C ARG A 54 -25.32 7.53 3.52
N VAL A 55 -24.79 6.98 4.61
CA VAL A 55 -24.89 5.55 4.89
C VAL A 55 -25.02 5.30 6.41
N PHE A 56 -25.78 4.28 6.77
CA PHE A 56 -25.82 3.81 8.15
C PHE A 56 -24.48 3.18 8.54
N ARG A 57 -23.89 3.69 9.62
CA ARG A 57 -22.62 3.21 10.17
C ARG A 57 -22.84 2.50 11.49
N PRO A 58 -22.73 1.14 11.52
CA PRO A 58 -23.00 0.35 12.74
C PRO A 58 -22.13 0.75 13.93
N GLU A 59 -20.88 1.16 13.68
CA GLU A 59 -19.92 1.55 14.71
C GLU A 59 -20.32 2.81 15.49
N VAL A 60 -21.20 3.66 14.94
CA VAL A 60 -21.74 4.85 15.58
C VAL A 60 -23.27 4.79 15.75
N GLY A 61 -23.94 3.75 15.20
CA GLY A 61 -25.37 3.49 15.35
C GLY A 61 -26.29 4.51 14.65
N ARG A 62 -25.81 5.23 13.63
CA ARG A 62 -26.58 6.26 12.90
C ARG A 62 -26.14 6.40 11.46
N GLU A 63 -26.95 7.10 10.67
CA GLU A 63 -26.55 7.56 9.33
C GLU A 63 -25.50 8.65 9.44
N VAL A 64 -24.51 8.60 8.56
CA VAL A 64 -23.38 9.54 8.49
C VAL A 64 -23.15 9.94 7.05
N ASP A 65 -22.98 11.24 6.80
CA ASP A 65 -22.52 11.78 5.54
C ASP A 65 -21.00 11.58 5.41
N TYR A 66 -20.55 11.19 4.22
CA TYR A 66 -19.12 11.10 3.93
C TYR A 66 -18.81 11.59 2.52
N CYS A 67 -17.58 12.05 2.34
CA CYS A 67 -16.96 12.33 1.07
C CYS A 67 -15.93 11.24 0.77
N HIS A 68 -15.97 10.65 -0.43
CA HIS A 68 -15.08 9.60 -0.89
C HIS A 68 -14.39 10.03 -2.18
N THR A 69 -13.09 10.27 -2.11
CA THR A 69 -12.26 10.73 -3.24
C THR A 69 -11.39 9.62 -3.77
N PHE A 70 -11.06 9.68 -5.07
CA PHE A 70 -10.21 8.71 -5.77
C PHE A 70 -9.10 9.43 -6.54
N TYR A 71 -7.87 8.97 -6.36
CA TYR A 71 -6.67 9.46 -7.05
C TYR A 71 -6.10 8.30 -7.85
N GLU A 72 -6.14 8.42 -9.18
CA GLU A 72 -5.95 7.29 -10.09
C GLU A 72 -4.51 7.14 -10.56
N PHE A 73 -4.08 5.87 -10.68
CA PHE A 73 -2.81 5.46 -11.26
C PHE A 73 -2.93 5.13 -12.75
N ALA A 74 -1.78 4.96 -13.41
CA ALA A 74 -1.71 4.68 -14.84
C ALA A 74 -2.40 3.36 -15.28
N ASP A 75 -2.59 2.41 -14.37
CA ASP A 75 -3.30 1.15 -14.61
C ASP A 75 -4.80 1.21 -14.29
N GLY A 76 -5.30 2.39 -13.88
CA GLY A 76 -6.67 2.59 -13.41
C GLY A 76 -6.94 2.11 -11.98
N GLY A 77 -5.91 1.68 -11.25
CA GLY A 77 -5.97 1.52 -9.79
C GLY A 77 -6.01 2.88 -9.10
N ALA A 78 -6.42 2.94 -7.84
CA ALA A 78 -6.51 4.21 -7.14
C ALA A 78 -6.16 4.13 -5.66
N LEU A 79 -5.70 5.24 -5.10
CA LEU A 79 -5.87 5.55 -3.69
C LEU A 79 -7.24 6.20 -3.50
N ALA A 80 -7.97 5.76 -2.48
CA ALA A 80 -9.28 6.30 -2.16
C ALA A 80 -9.30 6.80 -0.71
N PHE A 81 -10.06 7.88 -0.44
CA PHE A 81 -10.06 8.48 0.88
C PHE A 81 -11.47 8.83 1.32
N PHE A 82 -11.82 8.41 2.54
CA PHE A 82 -13.05 8.78 3.21
C PHE A 82 -12.81 9.93 4.19
N GLN A 83 -13.61 10.97 4.10
CA GLN A 83 -13.80 11.93 5.18
C GLN A 83 -15.25 11.82 5.65
N PHE A 84 -15.45 11.56 6.94
CA PHE A 84 -16.78 11.56 7.54
C PHE A 84 -17.12 12.96 8.07
N ALA A 85 -18.38 13.39 7.88
CA ALA A 85 -18.90 14.59 8.51
C ALA A 85 -19.12 14.45 10.03
N ASP A 86 -18.93 13.23 10.53
CA ASP A 86 -19.13 12.82 11.92
C ASP A 86 -17.78 12.51 12.57
N ASP A 87 -17.41 13.27 13.60
CA ASP A 87 -16.12 13.12 14.29
C ASP A 87 -15.97 11.74 14.97
N GLU A 88 -17.05 11.18 15.53
CA GLU A 88 -16.99 9.86 16.18
C GLU A 88 -16.76 8.75 15.14
N ALA A 89 -17.42 8.84 13.97
CA ALA A 89 -17.19 7.92 12.87
C ALA A 89 -15.73 8.01 12.36
N TYR A 90 -15.19 9.22 12.24
CA TYR A 90 -13.77 9.40 11.91
C TYR A 90 -12.86 8.76 12.95
N GLU A 91 -13.03 9.05 14.23
CA GLU A 91 -12.17 8.54 15.29
C GLU A 91 -12.18 7.00 15.34
N LYS A 92 -13.33 6.36 15.13
CA LYS A 92 -13.45 4.90 15.10
C LYS A 92 -12.80 4.29 13.85
N ASN A 93 -12.86 4.96 12.71
CA ASN A 93 -12.26 4.46 11.46
C ASN A 93 -10.74 4.70 11.37
N LYS A 94 -10.24 5.85 11.84
CA LYS A 94 -8.80 6.10 11.88
C LYS A 94 -8.06 5.15 12.84
N ALA A 95 -8.67 4.80 13.96
CA ALA A 95 -8.07 3.93 14.98
C ALA A 95 -7.66 2.58 14.39
N ILE A 96 -8.44 2.03 13.46
CA ILE A 96 -8.13 0.77 12.78
C ILE A 96 -6.78 0.85 12.04
N VAL A 97 -6.47 1.99 11.42
CA VAL A 97 -5.20 2.19 10.69
C VAL A 97 -4.02 2.34 11.65
N GLN A 98 -4.21 3.01 12.78
CA GLN A 98 -3.15 3.25 13.77
C GLN A 98 -2.79 2.00 14.58
N GLU A 99 -3.75 1.12 14.84
CA GLU A 99 -3.54 -0.12 15.61
C GLU A 99 -2.77 -1.20 14.84
N VAL A 100 -2.72 -1.15 13.52
CA VAL A 100 -2.06 -2.18 12.69
C VAL A 100 -0.53 -2.10 12.72
N GLY A 101 0.04 -1.01 13.26
CA GLY A 101 1.47 -0.87 13.51
C GLY A 101 2.32 -0.46 12.30
N GLY A 102 3.61 -0.29 12.53
CA GLY A 102 4.55 0.34 11.61
C GLY A 102 4.85 -0.42 10.32
N SER A 103 4.39 -1.67 10.18
CA SER A 103 4.58 -2.49 8.96
C SER A 103 3.49 -2.25 7.92
N LEU A 104 2.33 -1.67 8.29
CA LEU A 104 1.30 -1.33 7.31
C LEU A 104 1.77 -0.19 6.42
N HIS A 105 1.79 -0.40 5.12
CA HIS A 105 2.10 0.61 4.12
C HIS A 105 1.51 0.23 2.77
N SER A 106 1.42 1.22 1.87
CA SER A 106 1.06 1.02 0.47
C SER A 106 2.29 1.25 -0.39
N ALA A 107 2.69 0.24 -1.14
CA ALA A 107 3.83 0.32 -2.04
C ALA A 107 3.37 0.45 -3.50
N PHE A 108 3.99 1.38 -4.23
CA PHE A 108 3.71 1.68 -5.62
C PHE A 108 4.97 1.50 -6.46
N LYS A 109 4.87 0.68 -7.49
CA LYS A 109 5.93 0.61 -8.50
C LYS A 109 5.89 1.86 -9.36
N VAL A 110 7.04 2.52 -9.50
CA VAL A 110 7.22 3.71 -10.34
C VAL A 110 8.43 3.57 -11.25
N THR A 111 8.50 4.41 -12.27
CA THR A 111 9.73 4.58 -13.06
C THR A 111 10.78 5.37 -12.25
N GLN A 112 12.06 5.28 -12.64
CA GLN A 112 13.11 6.09 -12.03
C GLN A 112 12.81 7.58 -12.16
N GLN A 113 12.30 8.01 -13.32
CA GLN A 113 11.91 9.42 -13.55
C GLN A 113 10.83 9.87 -12.56
N THR A 114 9.79 9.07 -12.37
CA THR A 114 8.70 9.38 -11.42
C THR A 114 9.21 9.40 -9.97
N PHE A 115 10.10 8.46 -9.63
CA PHE A 115 10.74 8.42 -8.29
C PHE A 115 11.51 9.72 -8.00
N ASP A 116 12.34 10.17 -8.94
CA ASP A 116 13.14 11.38 -8.80
C ASP A 116 12.25 12.63 -8.75
N GLU A 117 11.20 12.68 -9.55
CA GLU A 117 10.23 13.78 -9.53
C GLU A 117 9.50 13.88 -8.18
N ILE A 118 8.96 12.77 -7.66
CA ILE A 118 8.30 12.75 -6.34
C ILE A 118 9.28 13.18 -5.25
N LYS A 119 10.52 12.70 -5.30
CA LYS A 119 11.55 13.10 -4.34
C LYS A 119 11.79 14.59 -4.34
N GLN A 120 11.93 15.19 -5.52
CA GLN A 120 12.12 16.65 -5.68
C GLN A 120 10.90 17.45 -5.17
N ARG A 121 9.68 16.97 -5.44
CA ARG A 121 8.45 17.59 -4.92
C ARG A 121 8.39 17.53 -3.39
N CYS A 122 8.72 16.38 -2.80
CA CYS A 122 8.81 16.22 -1.35
C CYS A 122 9.82 17.21 -0.74
N GLU A 123 11.00 17.38 -1.35
CA GLU A 123 11.99 18.37 -0.91
C GLU A 123 11.42 19.80 -0.96
N THR A 124 10.77 20.17 -2.06
CA THR A 124 10.14 21.48 -2.25
C THR A 124 9.08 21.76 -1.18
N HIS A 125 8.25 20.77 -0.88
CA HIS A 125 7.17 20.87 0.11
C HIS A 125 7.59 20.52 1.54
N LYS A 126 8.89 20.27 1.77
CA LYS A 126 9.47 19.89 3.08
C LYS A 126 8.84 18.65 3.70
N VAL A 127 8.45 17.69 2.87
CA VAL A 127 7.97 16.36 3.30
C VAL A 127 9.19 15.47 3.52
N PRO A 128 9.43 14.94 4.73
CA PRO A 128 10.55 14.06 4.99
C PRO A 128 10.42 12.75 4.21
N VAL A 129 11.52 12.31 3.59
CA VAL A 129 11.60 11.03 2.88
C VAL A 129 12.77 10.20 3.42
N ARG A 130 12.61 8.87 3.35
CA ARG A 130 13.68 7.91 3.65
C ARG A 130 13.86 6.96 2.47
N VAL A 131 15.04 6.93 1.88
CA VAL A 131 15.36 6.02 0.77
C VAL A 131 16.13 4.82 1.31
N ILE A 132 15.74 3.61 0.88
CA ILE A 132 16.39 2.34 1.25
C ILE A 132 16.60 1.53 -0.03
N ASP A 133 17.83 1.04 -0.21
CA ASP A 133 18.14 0.02 -1.20
C ASP A 133 17.95 -1.36 -0.56
N HIS A 134 16.95 -2.12 -1.06
CA HIS A 134 16.69 -3.49 -0.64
C HIS A 134 17.45 -4.52 -1.48
N GLY A 135 18.18 -4.05 -2.49
CA GLY A 135 18.94 -4.87 -3.43
C GLY A 135 18.10 -5.48 -4.56
N TYR A 136 16.83 -5.76 -4.35
CA TYR A 136 15.87 -6.15 -5.40
C TYR A 136 15.00 -4.98 -5.86
N CYS A 137 14.95 -3.90 -5.11
CA CYS A 137 14.35 -2.63 -5.47
C CYS A 137 14.96 -1.50 -4.61
N VAL A 138 14.82 -0.27 -5.07
CA VAL A 138 15.08 0.93 -4.28
C VAL A 138 13.76 1.56 -3.91
N SER A 139 13.53 1.78 -2.62
CA SER A 139 12.26 2.29 -2.09
C SER A 139 12.43 3.62 -1.40
N MET A 140 11.50 4.54 -1.66
CA MET A 140 11.35 5.81 -0.96
C MET A 140 10.11 5.76 -0.08
N TYR A 141 10.29 5.95 1.22
CA TYR A 141 9.23 5.95 2.22
C TYR A 141 8.93 7.37 2.66
N LEU A 142 7.64 7.69 2.78
CA LEU A 142 7.16 8.95 3.32
C LEU A 142 5.83 8.76 4.05
N LYS A 143 5.38 9.78 4.78
CA LYS A 143 4.10 9.78 5.47
C LYS A 143 3.19 10.87 4.96
N SER A 144 1.91 10.54 4.83
CA SER A 144 0.86 11.54 4.60
C SER A 144 0.61 12.38 5.85
N PRO A 145 -0.15 13.49 5.72
CA PRO A 145 -0.58 14.29 6.88
C PRO A 145 -1.39 13.51 7.93
N ASP A 146 -2.02 12.40 7.54
CA ASP A 146 -2.78 11.50 8.42
C ASP A 146 -1.99 10.22 8.78
N ASP A 147 -0.64 10.31 8.82
CA ASP A 147 0.30 9.24 9.19
C ASP A 147 0.28 7.98 8.30
N MET A 148 -0.41 8.03 7.17
CA MET A 148 -0.40 6.95 6.21
C MET A 148 1.02 6.76 5.63
N LYS A 149 1.57 5.56 5.74
CA LYS A 149 2.89 5.25 5.19
C LYS A 149 2.78 4.84 3.73
N LEU A 150 3.45 5.59 2.87
CA LEU A 150 3.56 5.33 1.44
C LEU A 150 4.98 4.92 1.09
N GLU A 151 5.10 4.01 0.14
CA GLU A 151 6.35 3.55 -0.44
C GLU A 151 6.29 3.69 -1.95
N PHE A 152 7.28 4.35 -2.55
CA PHE A 152 7.48 4.38 -3.99
C PHE A 152 8.74 3.58 -4.32
N THR A 153 8.60 2.58 -5.20
CA THR A 153 9.68 1.61 -5.44
C THR A 153 10.04 1.51 -6.92
N VAL A 154 11.34 1.48 -7.17
CA VAL A 154 11.93 1.21 -8.49
C VAL A 154 12.61 -0.15 -8.44
N ASP A 155 12.29 -1.00 -9.40
CA ASP A 155 12.86 -2.34 -9.50
C ASP A 155 14.37 -2.30 -9.78
N ALA A 156 15.09 -3.30 -9.30
CA ALA A 156 16.47 -3.54 -9.73
C ALA A 156 16.54 -3.88 -11.24
N PRO A 157 17.65 -3.59 -11.92
CA PRO A 157 17.80 -3.88 -13.35
C PRO A 157 17.56 -5.36 -13.73
N ASN A 158 17.85 -6.27 -12.81
CA ASN A 158 17.72 -7.72 -12.96
C ASN A 158 16.48 -8.31 -12.25
N VAL A 159 15.46 -7.49 -11.98
CA VAL A 159 14.25 -7.88 -11.24
C VAL A 159 13.57 -9.14 -11.77
N GLU A 160 13.54 -9.36 -13.08
CA GLU A 160 12.94 -10.55 -13.69
C GLU A 160 13.66 -11.84 -13.27
N GLN A 161 14.99 -11.81 -13.20
CA GLN A 161 15.80 -12.94 -12.76
C GLN A 161 15.58 -13.21 -11.25
N ILE A 162 15.56 -12.15 -10.44
CA ILE A 162 15.27 -12.23 -9.01
C ILE A 162 13.86 -12.81 -8.78
N ALA A 163 12.86 -12.31 -9.48
CA ALA A 163 11.48 -12.78 -9.38
C ALA A 163 11.33 -14.24 -9.83
N ALA A 164 12.03 -14.66 -10.90
CA ALA A 164 12.03 -16.03 -11.36
C ALA A 164 12.63 -16.99 -10.32
N MET A 165 13.72 -16.60 -9.67
CA MET A 165 14.33 -17.36 -8.59
C MET A 165 13.37 -17.46 -7.40
N ARG A 166 12.81 -16.35 -6.93
CA ARG A 166 11.90 -16.31 -5.78
C ARG A 166 10.60 -17.10 -6.00
N ARG A 167 10.10 -17.16 -7.22
CA ARG A 167 8.96 -18.05 -7.54
C ARG A 167 9.28 -19.52 -7.37
N LYS A 168 10.53 -19.93 -7.65
CA LYS A 168 10.96 -21.33 -7.49
C LYS A 168 11.14 -21.74 -6.04
N ASP A 169 11.67 -20.86 -5.20
CA ASP A 169 12.04 -21.16 -3.82
C ASP A 169 11.03 -20.70 -2.76
N ALA A 170 9.96 -19.96 -3.15
CA ALA A 170 9.01 -19.33 -2.23
C ALA A 170 8.48 -20.29 -1.14
N HIS A 171 8.05 -21.49 -1.52
CA HIS A 171 7.52 -22.47 -0.58
C HIS A 171 8.60 -23.10 0.31
N SER A 172 9.78 -23.37 -0.22
CA SER A 172 10.89 -23.93 0.56
C SER A 172 11.42 -22.90 1.57
N GLU A 173 11.53 -21.66 1.17
CA GLU A 173 11.92 -20.55 2.07
C GLU A 173 10.91 -20.33 3.19
N LEU A 174 9.60 -20.37 2.87
CA LEU A 174 8.56 -20.30 3.90
C LEU A 174 8.63 -21.51 4.85
N ALA A 175 8.81 -22.72 4.32
CA ALA A 175 8.93 -23.92 5.15
C ALA A 175 10.16 -23.86 6.07
N ARG A 176 11.29 -23.37 5.58
CA ARG A 176 12.51 -23.14 6.36
C ARG A 176 12.24 -22.17 7.51
N TRP A 177 11.60 -21.04 7.21
CA TRP A 177 11.22 -20.05 8.23
C TRP A 177 10.29 -20.64 9.29
N LEU A 178 9.27 -21.41 8.90
CA LEU A 178 8.34 -22.06 9.82
C LEU A 178 9.03 -23.11 10.71
N ALA A 179 10.11 -23.76 10.22
CA ALA A 179 10.95 -24.68 10.99
C ALA A 179 11.90 -23.95 11.98
N GLY A 180 11.89 -22.62 12.02
CA GLY A 180 12.71 -21.84 12.97
C GLY A 180 14.07 -21.39 12.42
N ASP A 181 14.42 -21.73 11.19
CA ASP A 181 15.63 -21.22 10.55
C ASP A 181 15.42 -19.73 10.16
N ARG A 182 16.30 -18.86 10.65
CA ARG A 182 16.26 -17.40 10.50
C ARG A 182 17.35 -16.86 9.58
N HIS A 183 18.01 -17.74 8.82
CA HIS A 183 18.98 -17.28 7.83
C HIS A 183 18.33 -16.32 6.83
N THR A 184 19.04 -15.21 6.54
CA THR A 184 18.56 -14.20 5.57
C THR A 184 18.92 -14.64 4.16
N ASN A 185 17.95 -14.65 3.25
CA ASN A 185 18.14 -15.08 1.86
C ASN A 185 18.25 -13.93 0.85
N ASN A 186 18.26 -12.66 1.33
CA ASN A 186 18.35 -11.51 0.43
C ASN A 186 19.72 -11.41 -0.28
N GLY A 187 20.78 -11.94 0.34
CA GLY A 187 22.10 -12.05 -0.28
C GLY A 187 22.22 -13.10 -1.40
N ASP A 188 21.30 -14.07 -1.44
CA ASP A 188 21.30 -15.20 -2.37
C ASP A 188 20.57 -14.90 -3.69
N ARG A 189 20.49 -13.61 -4.07
CA ARG A 189 19.86 -13.19 -5.34
C ARG A 189 20.91 -13.02 -6.45
N PRO A 190 20.50 -13.12 -7.73
CA PRO A 190 21.34 -12.71 -8.85
C PRO A 190 21.77 -11.22 -8.72
N HIS A 191 23.00 -10.93 -9.07
CA HIS A 191 23.57 -9.59 -9.08
C HIS A 191 23.67 -9.03 -10.49
#